data_8a1b16788c9bb847365b44b907d05970
#
_entry.id   8a1b16788c9bb847365b44b907d05970
#
_cell.length_a   1.000
_cell.length_b   1.000
_cell.length_c   1.000
_cell.angle_alpha   90.00
_cell.angle_beta   90.00
_cell.angle_gamma   90.00
#
_symmetry.space_group_name_H-M   'P 1'
#
loop_
_entity.id
_entity.type
_entity.pdbx_description
1 polymer ?
#
loop_
_entity_poly.entity_id
_entity_poly.type
_entity_poly.pdbx_seq_one_letter_code
_entity_poly.pdbx_strand_id
1 'polypeptide(L)'
;EIYKFVKRNYQGWVKGLIRKASPANTGPFASTKNDGNDDAPLMSPSLFKERIFPLLDSGEKLFLIVIDNFRLDQWKAVQPLLSPYYTIQEDVYCAMLPTATQYARNAIFSGLLPDQIARMFPDLWVDEDEEEGKNLNEAPLIQTQLDRFRKHYEFSYHKINENSYGEKLVAGLKGLKRYPLNVIVI
;
A
#
# COMPACT_ATOMS: atom_id res chain seq x y z
N GLU A 1 -22.88 8.24 -1.36
CA GLU A 1 -22.86 9.70 -1.41
C GLU A 1 -21.58 10.29 -0.78
N ILE A 2 -21.14 9.84 0.40
CA ILE A 2 -19.89 10.29 1.05
C ILE A 2 -18.68 10.08 0.15
N TYR A 3 -18.56 8.91 -0.46
CA TYR A 3 -17.48 8.59 -1.38
C TYR A 3 -17.45 9.53 -2.60
N LYS A 4 -18.61 9.83 -3.19
CA LYS A 4 -18.72 10.77 -4.33
C LYS A 4 -18.33 12.20 -3.91
N PHE A 5 -18.68 12.59 -2.70
CA PHE A 5 -18.30 13.88 -2.13
C PHE A 5 -16.78 13.95 -1.93
N VAL A 6 -16.20 12.94 -1.28
CA VAL A 6 -14.75 12.83 -1.03
C VAL A 6 -13.98 12.84 -2.35
N LYS A 7 -14.40 12.05 -3.34
CA LYS A 7 -13.75 12.01 -4.67
C LYS A 7 -13.71 13.38 -5.34
N ARG A 8 -14.80 14.17 -5.25
CA ARG A 8 -14.86 15.51 -5.85
C ARG A 8 -13.97 16.54 -5.17
N ASN A 9 -13.85 16.42 -3.85
CA ASN A 9 -13.20 17.46 -3.03
C ASN A 9 -11.78 17.09 -2.59
N TYR A 10 -11.43 15.80 -2.63
CA TYR A 10 -10.19 15.25 -2.06
C TYR A 10 -8.93 15.84 -2.67
N GLN A 11 -8.84 15.91 -4.00
CA GLN A 11 -7.64 16.43 -4.66
C GLN A 11 -7.35 17.89 -4.32
N GLY A 12 -8.39 18.71 -4.23
CA GLY A 12 -8.26 20.12 -3.85
C GLY A 12 -7.86 20.28 -2.39
N TRP A 13 -8.45 19.48 -1.52
CA TRP A 13 -8.21 19.54 -0.08
C TRP A 13 -6.80 19.04 0.28
N VAL A 14 -6.38 17.90 -0.26
CA VAL A 14 -5.05 17.32 -0.05
C VAL A 14 -3.96 18.22 -0.63
N LYS A 15 -4.13 18.78 -1.82
CA LYS A 15 -3.20 19.77 -2.39
C LYS A 15 -3.03 20.98 -1.48
N GLY A 16 -4.10 21.43 -0.83
CA GLY A 16 -4.07 22.52 0.15
C GLY A 16 -3.29 22.19 1.42
N LEU A 17 -3.41 20.96 1.92
CA LEU A 17 -2.67 20.49 3.11
C LEU A 17 -1.17 20.33 2.83
N ILE A 18 -0.80 19.74 1.71
CA ILE A 18 0.59 19.46 1.37
C ILE A 18 1.37 20.75 1.07
N ARG A 19 0.77 21.74 0.44
CA ARG A 19 1.40 23.07 0.29
C ARG A 19 1.80 23.70 1.61
N LYS A 20 1.12 23.35 2.72
CA LYS A 20 1.44 23.86 4.05
C LYS A 20 2.45 23.02 4.82
N ALA A 21 2.66 21.75 4.41
CA ALA A 21 3.43 20.76 5.17
C ALA A 21 4.77 20.38 4.56
N SER A 22 5.16 20.93 3.40
CA SER A 22 6.36 20.47 2.68
C SER A 22 7.64 21.20 3.12
N PRO A 23 8.49 20.58 3.97
CA PRO A 23 9.92 20.80 3.89
C PRO A 23 10.48 20.01 2.70
N ALA A 24 11.52 20.53 2.05
CA ALA A 24 12.16 19.93 0.88
C ALA A 24 12.48 18.45 1.15
N ASN A 25 11.90 17.57 0.34
CA ASN A 25 12.10 16.13 0.44
C ASN A 25 13.46 15.78 -0.19
N THR A 26 14.47 15.50 0.64
CA THR A 26 15.86 15.23 0.23
C THR A 26 16.28 13.77 0.41
N GLY A 27 15.35 12.82 0.52
CA GLY A 27 15.65 11.39 0.66
C GLY A 27 15.79 10.66 -0.69
N PRO A 28 16.43 9.47 -0.72
CA PRO A 28 16.59 8.66 -1.94
C PRO A 28 15.25 8.14 -2.52
N PHE A 29 14.15 8.32 -1.80
CA PHE A 29 12.79 8.11 -2.27
C PHE A 29 12.08 9.41 -2.71
N ALA A 30 12.82 10.52 -2.88
CA ALA A 30 12.28 11.69 -3.54
C ALA A 30 11.82 11.28 -4.93
N SER A 31 10.56 11.57 -5.27
CA SER A 31 9.98 11.17 -6.56
C SER A 31 10.91 11.59 -7.69
N THR A 32 11.35 10.61 -8.48
CA THR A 32 11.99 10.90 -9.77
C THR A 32 10.98 11.68 -10.60
N LYS A 33 11.38 12.88 -10.99
CA LYS A 33 10.61 13.75 -11.88
C LYS A 33 10.18 12.97 -13.10
N ASN A 34 8.90 12.67 -13.22
CA ASN A 34 8.32 12.24 -14.47
C ASN A 34 6.91 12.81 -14.61
N ASP A 35 6.73 13.51 -15.71
CA ASP A 35 5.48 13.94 -16.33
C ASP A 35 4.67 15.03 -15.62
N GLY A 36 5.19 16.26 -15.63
CA GLY A 36 4.36 17.47 -15.71
C GLY A 36 3.40 17.80 -14.56
N ASN A 37 3.38 17.02 -13.47
CA ASN A 37 2.54 17.25 -12.31
C ASN A 37 3.35 17.12 -11.00
N ASP A 38 4.40 17.91 -10.87
CA ASP A 38 5.38 17.90 -9.76
C ASP A 38 4.77 18.13 -8.34
N ASP A 39 3.47 18.41 -8.25
CA ASP A 39 2.78 18.77 -6.98
C ASP A 39 1.77 17.72 -6.49
N ALA A 40 1.62 16.58 -7.15
CA ALA A 40 0.63 15.60 -6.73
C ALA A 40 1.15 14.74 -5.55
N PRO A 41 0.39 14.66 -4.44
CA PRO A 41 0.81 13.84 -3.32
C PRO A 41 0.80 12.35 -3.68
N LEU A 42 1.73 11.59 -3.09
CA LEU A 42 1.67 10.13 -3.14
C LEU A 42 0.37 9.66 -2.48
N MET A 43 -0.38 8.83 -3.15
CA MET A 43 -1.68 8.33 -2.69
C MET A 43 -1.72 6.80 -2.68
N SER A 44 -2.70 6.21 -1.95
CA SER A 44 -2.87 4.76 -1.87
C SER A 44 -2.76 4.03 -3.23
N PRO A 45 -3.46 4.45 -4.30
CA PRO A 45 -3.36 3.77 -5.60
C PRO A 45 -1.99 3.88 -6.28
N SER A 46 -1.20 4.90 -5.93
CA SER A 46 0.10 5.14 -6.57
C SER A 46 1.26 4.44 -5.87
N LEU A 47 1.04 3.85 -4.70
CA LEU A 47 2.09 3.38 -3.80
C LEU A 47 2.96 2.30 -4.46
N PHE A 48 2.37 1.30 -5.10
CA PHE A 48 3.12 0.26 -5.81
C PHE A 48 3.92 0.84 -6.98
N LYS A 49 3.28 1.67 -7.80
CA LYS A 49 3.91 2.29 -8.97
C LYS A 49 5.12 3.16 -8.58
N GLU A 50 4.97 3.98 -7.55
CA GLU A 50 5.95 5.00 -7.20
C GLU A 50 7.02 4.50 -6.20
N ARG A 51 6.75 3.44 -5.43
CA ARG A 51 7.64 2.97 -4.37
C ARG A 51 8.09 1.51 -4.51
N ILE A 52 7.19 0.61 -4.91
CA ILE A 52 7.46 -0.83 -4.94
C ILE A 52 8.09 -1.25 -6.25
N PHE A 53 7.48 -0.89 -7.39
CA PHE A 53 7.98 -1.31 -8.70
C PHE A 53 9.40 -0.83 -9.00
N PRO A 54 9.82 0.41 -8.70
CA PRO A 54 11.20 0.83 -8.95
C PRO A 54 12.24 -0.04 -8.21
N LEU A 55 11.94 -0.47 -6.98
CA LEU A 55 12.82 -1.34 -6.21
C LEU A 55 12.86 -2.77 -6.80
N LEU A 56 11.72 -3.32 -7.19
CA LEU A 56 11.66 -4.62 -7.86
C LEU A 56 12.37 -4.59 -9.22
N ASP A 57 12.20 -3.51 -9.99
CA ASP A 57 12.85 -3.33 -11.30
C ASP A 57 14.38 -3.21 -11.16
N SER A 58 14.89 -2.71 -10.02
CA SER A 58 16.33 -2.69 -9.72
C SER A 58 16.87 -4.05 -9.22
N GLY A 59 16.02 -5.05 -9.08
CA GLY A 59 16.39 -6.40 -8.62
C GLY A 59 16.36 -6.58 -7.09
N GLU A 60 15.84 -5.61 -6.36
CA GLU A 60 15.69 -5.72 -4.90
C GLU A 60 14.64 -6.76 -4.52
N LYS A 61 14.85 -7.42 -3.39
CA LYS A 61 13.86 -8.32 -2.78
C LYS A 61 13.17 -7.61 -1.63
N LEU A 62 11.85 -7.56 -1.69
CA LEU A 62 11.05 -6.76 -0.79
C LEU A 62 10.16 -7.59 0.14
N PHE A 63 10.05 -7.11 1.38
CA PHE A 63 8.98 -7.46 2.30
C PHE A 63 8.10 -6.22 2.47
N LEU A 64 6.91 -6.24 1.90
CA LEU A 64 5.87 -5.23 2.13
C LEU A 64 5.02 -5.67 3.30
N ILE A 65 5.20 -5.02 4.44
CA ILE A 65 4.42 -5.30 5.66
C ILE A 65 3.39 -4.19 5.82
N VAL A 66 2.12 -4.56 5.75
CA VAL A 66 0.97 -3.66 5.94
C VAL A 66 0.35 -3.96 7.28
N ILE A 67 0.45 -3.02 8.21
CA ILE A 67 -0.13 -3.14 9.55
C ILE A 67 -1.35 -2.24 9.61
N ASP A 68 -2.54 -2.86 9.70
CA ASP A 68 -3.80 -2.13 9.75
C ASP A 68 -3.97 -1.42 11.10
N ASN A 69 -4.56 -0.22 11.10
CA ASN A 69 -4.78 0.60 12.29
C ASN A 69 -3.53 0.92 13.13
N PHE A 70 -2.33 0.77 12.55
CA PHE A 70 -1.08 1.06 13.26
C PHE A 70 -0.84 2.57 13.31
N ARG A 71 -0.88 3.13 14.51
CA ARG A 71 -0.75 4.57 14.72
C ARG A 71 0.71 5.01 14.76
N LEU A 72 0.95 6.29 14.44
CA LEU A 72 2.29 6.89 14.47
C LEU A 72 2.96 6.79 15.86
N ASP A 73 2.20 6.95 16.94
CA ASP A 73 2.72 6.82 18.31
C ASP A 73 3.17 5.39 18.61
N GLN A 74 2.46 4.38 18.12
CA GLN A 74 2.87 2.97 18.21
C GLN A 74 4.14 2.72 17.39
N TRP A 75 4.21 3.27 16.17
CA TRP A 75 5.43 3.20 15.36
C TRP A 75 6.63 3.79 16.09
N LYS A 76 6.48 4.99 16.68
CA LYS A 76 7.57 5.64 17.42
C LYS A 76 8.02 4.86 18.67
N ALA A 77 7.15 4.04 19.25
CA ALA A 77 7.52 3.13 20.34
C ALA A 77 8.30 1.89 19.85
N VAL A 78 8.00 1.39 18.65
CA VAL A 78 8.66 0.21 18.06
C VAL A 78 9.96 0.56 17.33
N GLN A 79 10.03 1.73 16.72
CA GLN A 79 11.16 2.18 15.90
C GLN A 79 12.54 2.00 16.58
N PRO A 80 12.74 2.35 17.87
CA PRO A 80 14.03 2.15 18.56
C PRO A 80 14.46 0.68 18.68
N LEU A 81 13.51 -0.25 18.64
CA LEU A 81 13.79 -1.70 18.68
C LEU A 81 14.30 -2.22 17.34
N LEU A 82 13.94 -1.55 16.24
CA LEU A 82 14.33 -1.93 14.88
C LEU A 82 15.61 -1.23 14.41
N SER A 83 15.88 -0.03 14.89
CA SER A 83 17.01 0.79 14.45
C SER A 83 18.40 0.15 14.61
N PRO A 84 18.68 -0.77 15.58
CA PRO A 84 19.94 -1.48 15.63
C PRO A 84 20.18 -2.45 14.47
N TYR A 85 19.11 -2.88 13.78
CA TYR A 85 19.14 -3.90 12.74
C TYR A 85 18.89 -3.36 11.35
N TYR A 86 18.26 -2.17 11.22
CA TYR A 86 17.78 -1.62 9.96
C TYR A 86 18.12 -0.13 9.85
N THR A 87 18.50 0.30 8.66
CA THR A 87 18.47 1.72 8.31
C THR A 87 17.03 2.11 8.02
N ILE A 88 16.47 3.03 8.81
CA ILE A 88 15.07 3.42 8.74
C ILE A 88 14.95 4.73 7.98
N GLN A 89 14.12 4.74 6.97
CA GLN A 89 13.70 5.95 6.26
C GLN A 89 12.19 6.10 6.43
N GLU A 90 11.75 7.31 6.76
CA GLU A 90 10.33 7.61 6.96
C GLU A 90 9.81 8.48 5.82
N ASP A 91 8.64 8.14 5.33
CA ASP A 91 7.92 8.93 4.34
C ASP A 91 6.42 8.88 4.66
N VAL A 92 5.64 9.74 4.03
CA VAL A 92 4.20 9.82 4.22
C VAL A 92 3.49 9.76 2.87
N TYR A 93 2.30 9.18 2.88
CA TYR A 93 1.39 9.21 1.74
C TYR A 93 -0.03 9.58 2.22
N CYS A 94 -0.84 10.04 1.29
CA CYS A 94 -2.23 10.33 1.58
C CYS A 94 -3.08 9.07 1.39
N ALA A 95 -3.60 8.54 2.49
CA ALA A 95 -4.54 7.43 2.42
C ALA A 95 -5.83 7.86 1.70
N MET A 96 -6.44 6.92 0.98
CA MET A 96 -7.74 7.13 0.38
C MET A 96 -8.80 7.34 1.46
N LEU A 97 -9.73 8.27 1.21
CA LEU A 97 -10.89 8.49 2.06
C LEU A 97 -12.16 7.88 1.44
N PRO A 98 -13.01 7.24 2.26
CA PRO A 98 -12.81 6.94 3.68
C PRO A 98 -11.67 5.95 3.89
N THR A 99 -10.97 6.05 5.03
CA THR A 99 -9.83 5.20 5.36
C THR A 99 -10.22 3.78 5.77
N ALA A 100 -11.47 3.39 5.56
CA ALA A 100 -11.91 2.03 5.82
C ALA A 100 -11.07 1.03 5.01
N THR A 101 -10.73 -0.08 5.63
CA THR A 101 -9.80 -1.08 5.13
C THR A 101 -10.11 -1.54 3.71
N GLN A 102 -11.39 -1.80 3.42
CA GLN A 102 -11.86 -2.24 2.09
C GLN A 102 -11.58 -1.22 0.97
N TYR A 103 -11.55 0.08 1.28
CA TYR A 103 -11.24 1.11 0.30
C TYR A 103 -9.75 1.38 0.23
N ALA A 104 -9.13 1.68 1.37
CA ALA A 104 -7.73 2.10 1.41
C ALA A 104 -6.76 0.99 1.03
N ARG A 105 -6.90 -0.22 1.60
CA ARG A 105 -6.01 -1.35 1.29
C ARG A 105 -6.24 -1.89 -0.11
N ASN A 106 -7.49 -2.07 -0.54
CA ASN A 106 -7.78 -2.51 -1.89
C ASN A 106 -7.24 -1.51 -2.95
N ALA A 107 -7.25 -0.20 -2.64
CA ALA A 107 -6.64 0.79 -3.51
C ALA A 107 -5.11 0.66 -3.58
N ILE A 108 -4.43 0.33 -2.47
CA ILE A 108 -2.99 0.05 -2.45
C ILE A 108 -2.69 -1.18 -3.33
N PHE A 109 -3.40 -2.29 -3.10
CA PHE A 109 -3.11 -3.57 -3.75
C PHE A 109 -3.54 -3.64 -5.21
N SER A 110 -4.60 -2.91 -5.58
CA SER A 110 -5.03 -2.84 -6.98
C SER A 110 -4.36 -1.73 -7.78
N GLY A 111 -3.86 -0.67 -7.14
CA GLY A 111 -3.43 0.55 -7.82
C GLY A 111 -4.59 1.27 -8.52
N LEU A 112 -5.81 1.13 -8.03
CA LEU A 112 -7.04 1.68 -8.59
C LEU A 112 -7.88 2.35 -7.50
N LEU A 113 -8.75 3.26 -7.93
CA LEU A 113 -9.80 3.79 -7.06
C LEU A 113 -10.91 2.74 -6.87
N PRO A 114 -11.63 2.72 -5.73
CA PRO A 114 -12.69 1.75 -5.47
C PRO A 114 -13.74 1.62 -6.58
N ASP A 115 -14.19 2.73 -7.18
CA ASP A 115 -15.11 2.72 -8.31
C ASP A 115 -14.51 2.09 -9.57
N GLN A 116 -13.20 2.18 -9.72
CA GLN A 116 -12.50 1.53 -10.83
C GLN A 116 -12.35 0.02 -10.57
N ILE A 117 -12.09 -0.38 -9.31
CA ILE A 117 -12.03 -1.80 -8.94
C ILE A 117 -13.40 -2.44 -9.22
N ALA A 118 -14.48 -1.85 -8.69
CA ALA A 118 -15.83 -2.35 -8.86
C ALA A 118 -16.25 -2.49 -10.35
N ARG A 119 -15.79 -1.58 -11.19
CA ARG A 119 -16.10 -1.58 -12.62
C ARG A 119 -15.25 -2.55 -13.43
N MET A 120 -13.93 -2.62 -13.14
CA MET A 120 -12.98 -3.41 -13.93
C MET A 120 -12.89 -4.86 -13.44
N PHE A 121 -13.11 -5.07 -12.17
CA PHE A 121 -12.97 -6.36 -11.49
C PHE A 121 -14.14 -6.59 -10.53
N PRO A 122 -15.38 -6.66 -11.02
CA PRO A 122 -16.57 -6.81 -10.18
C PRO A 122 -16.52 -8.04 -9.29
N ASP A 123 -15.91 -9.13 -9.75
CA ASP A 123 -15.76 -10.37 -8.98
C ASP A 123 -14.75 -10.24 -7.81
N LEU A 124 -13.93 -9.21 -7.81
CA LEU A 124 -12.96 -8.93 -6.73
C LEU A 124 -13.43 -7.80 -5.81
N TRP A 125 -14.54 -7.15 -6.15
CA TRP A 125 -15.14 -6.10 -5.33
C TRP A 125 -16.25 -6.67 -4.46
N VAL A 126 -16.29 -6.26 -3.20
CA VAL A 126 -17.33 -6.62 -2.23
C VAL A 126 -18.00 -5.33 -1.77
N ASP A 127 -19.32 -5.26 -1.90
CA ASP A 127 -20.08 -4.08 -1.54
C ASP A 127 -20.17 -3.85 -0.02
N GLU A 128 -20.53 -2.62 0.38
CA GLU A 128 -20.60 -2.23 1.78
C GLU A 128 -21.60 -3.04 2.60
N ASP A 129 -22.67 -3.50 1.96
CA ASP A 129 -23.76 -4.22 2.59
C ASP A 129 -23.42 -5.68 2.89
N GLU A 130 -22.33 -6.21 2.34
CA GLU A 130 -21.86 -7.55 2.65
C GLU A 130 -21.05 -7.56 3.96
N GLU A 131 -21.47 -8.35 4.92
CA GLU A 131 -20.82 -8.45 6.25
C GLU A 131 -19.45 -9.14 6.17
N GLU A 132 -19.26 -10.04 5.20
CA GLU A 132 -18.05 -10.85 5.07
C GLU A 132 -17.33 -10.59 3.74
N GLY A 133 -16.05 -10.85 3.69
CA GLY A 133 -15.30 -10.94 2.44
C GLY A 133 -14.62 -9.66 1.96
N LYS A 134 -14.80 -8.52 2.60
CA LYS A 134 -14.34 -7.19 2.15
C LYS A 134 -12.84 -7.08 1.81
N ASN A 135 -12.02 -7.99 2.33
CA ASN A 135 -10.57 -8.00 2.11
C ASN A 135 -10.02 -9.41 1.81
N LEU A 136 -10.83 -10.28 1.22
CA LEU A 136 -10.40 -11.62 0.82
C LEU A 136 -9.64 -11.61 -0.51
N ASN A 137 -9.87 -10.61 -1.34
CA ASN A 137 -9.36 -10.54 -2.71
C ASN A 137 -8.06 -9.73 -2.85
N GLU A 138 -7.33 -9.48 -1.76
CA GLU A 138 -6.11 -8.65 -1.78
C GLU A 138 -5.01 -9.26 -2.67
N ALA A 139 -4.75 -10.56 -2.58
CA ALA A 139 -3.77 -11.22 -3.43
C ALA A 139 -4.17 -11.21 -4.93
N PRO A 140 -5.40 -11.54 -5.33
CA PRO A 140 -5.87 -11.32 -6.70
C PRO A 140 -5.75 -9.86 -7.17
N LEU A 141 -6.02 -8.87 -6.32
CA LEU A 141 -5.86 -7.45 -6.66
C LEU A 141 -4.39 -7.08 -6.92
N ILE A 142 -3.44 -7.61 -6.14
CA ILE A 142 -2.00 -7.45 -6.41
C ILE A 142 -1.66 -8.03 -7.78
N GLN A 143 -2.15 -9.23 -8.08
CA GLN A 143 -1.89 -9.87 -9.38
C GLN A 143 -2.44 -9.02 -10.53
N THR A 144 -3.68 -8.51 -10.44
CA THR A 144 -4.23 -7.63 -11.48
C THR A 144 -3.43 -6.35 -11.65
N GLN A 145 -2.84 -5.82 -10.57
CA GLN A 145 -1.99 -4.64 -10.64
C GLN A 145 -0.68 -4.96 -11.37
N LEU A 146 -0.01 -6.06 -11.00
CA LEU A 146 1.20 -6.53 -11.68
C LEU A 146 0.94 -6.71 -13.18
N ASP A 147 -0.13 -7.39 -13.56
CA ASP A 147 -0.49 -7.66 -14.95
C ASP A 147 -0.72 -6.37 -15.75
N ARG A 148 -1.47 -5.40 -15.19
CA ARG A 148 -1.72 -4.10 -15.83
C ARG A 148 -0.45 -3.28 -16.08
N PHE A 149 0.52 -3.39 -15.17
CA PHE A 149 1.82 -2.75 -15.31
C PHE A 149 2.85 -3.61 -16.05
N ARG A 150 2.44 -4.79 -16.59
CA ARG A 150 3.31 -5.75 -17.29
C ARG A 150 4.51 -6.19 -16.45
N LYS A 151 4.27 -6.35 -15.13
CA LYS A 151 5.27 -6.81 -14.17
C LYS A 151 5.08 -8.31 -13.93
N HIS A 152 6.07 -9.11 -14.31
CA HIS A 152 6.02 -10.58 -14.22
C HIS A 152 6.79 -11.07 -12.99
N TYR A 153 6.51 -10.48 -11.82
CA TYR A 153 7.12 -10.90 -10.57
C TYR A 153 6.25 -11.93 -9.87
N GLU A 154 6.87 -13.03 -9.45
CA GLU A 154 6.25 -13.91 -8.48
C GLU A 154 6.21 -13.22 -7.12
N PHE A 155 5.11 -13.39 -6.39
CA PHE A 155 4.99 -12.85 -5.05
C PHE A 155 4.39 -13.87 -4.08
N SER A 156 4.67 -13.71 -2.80
CA SER A 156 3.96 -14.40 -1.73
C SER A 156 3.01 -13.42 -1.01
N TYR A 157 1.87 -13.93 -0.57
CA TYR A 157 0.91 -13.14 0.20
C TYR A 157 0.53 -13.91 1.48
N HIS A 158 0.63 -13.21 2.62
CA HIS A 158 0.31 -13.77 3.94
C HIS A 158 -0.54 -12.79 4.72
N LYS A 159 -1.67 -13.27 5.24
CA LYS A 159 -2.54 -12.50 6.13
C LYS A 159 -2.51 -13.11 7.52
N ILE A 160 -2.14 -12.31 8.51
CA ILE A 160 -2.00 -12.72 9.90
C ILE A 160 -3.20 -12.19 10.67
N ASN A 161 -4.18 -13.05 10.90
CA ASN A 161 -5.36 -12.74 11.70
C ASN A 161 -5.23 -13.25 13.14
N GLU A 162 -4.28 -14.17 13.40
CA GLU A 162 -4.05 -14.81 14.68
C GLU A 162 -2.57 -15.02 14.94
N ASN A 163 -2.17 -15.04 16.20
CA ASN A 163 -0.76 -15.25 16.60
C ASN A 163 -0.16 -16.55 16.04
N SER A 164 -0.95 -17.63 15.98
CA SER A 164 -0.51 -18.92 15.45
C SER A 164 -0.06 -18.86 13.99
N TYR A 165 -0.67 -18.00 13.17
CA TYR A 165 -0.24 -17.75 11.78
C TYR A 165 1.06 -16.96 11.73
N GLY A 166 1.24 -15.99 12.65
CA GLY A 166 2.49 -15.24 12.77
C GLY A 166 3.67 -16.15 13.10
N GLU A 167 3.53 -17.06 14.06
CA GLU A 167 4.57 -18.03 14.42
C GLU A 167 4.95 -18.96 13.26
N LYS A 168 3.96 -19.46 12.54
CA LYS A 168 4.19 -20.29 11.33
C LYS A 168 4.92 -19.51 10.25
N LEU A 169 4.55 -18.24 10.03
CA LEU A 169 5.24 -17.38 9.06
C LEU A 169 6.70 -17.16 9.44
N VAL A 170 6.98 -16.86 10.72
CA VAL A 170 8.34 -16.68 11.22
C VAL A 170 9.17 -17.95 11.02
N ALA A 171 8.62 -19.11 11.33
CA ALA A 171 9.29 -20.39 11.10
C ALA A 171 9.58 -20.65 9.60
N GLY A 172 8.71 -20.15 8.71
CA GLY A 172 8.82 -20.30 7.26
C GLY A 172 9.60 -19.21 6.53
N LEU A 173 10.09 -18.16 7.20
CA LEU A 173 10.73 -16.98 6.58
C LEU A 173 11.86 -17.31 5.58
N LYS A 174 12.64 -18.36 5.84
CA LYS A 174 13.73 -18.76 4.94
C LYS A 174 13.21 -19.14 3.54
N GLY A 175 12.02 -19.73 3.46
CA GLY A 175 11.39 -20.11 2.18
C GLY A 175 10.89 -18.89 1.38
N LEU A 176 10.62 -17.77 2.02
CA LEU A 176 10.12 -16.55 1.37
C LEU A 176 11.20 -15.84 0.54
N LYS A 177 12.47 -16.11 0.80
CA LYS A 177 13.60 -15.51 0.05
C LYS A 177 13.58 -15.81 -1.44
N ARG A 178 12.83 -16.81 -1.90
CA ARG A 178 12.68 -17.15 -3.32
C ARG A 178 11.86 -16.10 -4.08
N TYR A 179 10.91 -15.45 -3.42
CA TYR A 179 10.04 -14.46 -4.05
C TYR A 179 10.70 -13.08 -4.05
N PRO A 180 10.64 -12.34 -5.17
CA PRO A 180 11.08 -10.96 -5.22
C PRO A 180 10.20 -10.04 -4.37
N LEU A 181 8.90 -10.33 -4.24
CA LEU A 181 7.96 -9.57 -3.41
C LEU A 181 7.26 -10.50 -2.41
N ASN A 182 7.34 -10.13 -1.13
CA ASN A 182 6.62 -10.80 -0.07
C ASN A 182 5.68 -9.78 0.60
N VAL A 183 4.39 -10.04 0.55
CA VAL A 183 3.36 -9.18 1.14
C VAL A 183 2.83 -9.83 2.41
N ILE A 184 2.91 -9.11 3.52
CA ILE A 184 2.45 -9.54 4.83
C ILE A 184 1.46 -8.50 5.33
N VAL A 185 0.24 -8.93 5.64
CA VAL A 185 -0.83 -8.09 6.18
C VAL A 185 -1.11 -8.53 7.61
N ILE A 186 -1.11 -7.57 8.54
CA ILE A 186 -1.30 -7.78 9.98
C ILE A 186 -2.48 -6.92 10.47
#